data_29897451634b4b93e3ff586132f603c9
#
_entry.id   29897451634b4b93e3ff586132f603c9
#
_cell.length_a   1.000
_cell.length_b   1.000
_cell.length_c   1.000
_cell.angle_alpha   90.00
_cell.angle_beta   90.00
_cell.angle_gamma   90.00
#
_symmetry.space_group_name_H-M   'P 1'
#
loop_
_entity.id
_entity.type
_entity.pdbx_description
1 polymer ?
#
loop_
_entity_poly.entity_id
_entity_poly.type
_entity_poly.pdbx_seq_one_letter_code
_entity_poly.pdbx_strand_id
1 'polypeptide(L)'
;MKLPNGYGSVYKLPGNRRKPWTVRITVSRHMDGDGIYKWKYKYLGYYEEQAEALNALAQYNSNPYDVDAVKVTFTEIYEKWSAEHYPKISKSNATGYVAAYKACAPLHSMKFNDIKKSHLQHTIDTCRKNYPTLQRIKVLLGQLFKFAMQNDICNKDYSSFIDIAQYSNRNPGKLERTMFSTVEIERVWDMAETDERYQLILILIYTGLRIGEFYNLQKSDVSLDGKYFDIKKAKTQAGIRRVPIAQKVYPFFKYWMEKDCDYVFCNSRNNPFCDKVFRNGYWKPMMKALSMENHRPHDTRHTCVSLMALAQVDDKIVKKIVGHAGQGITEQVYTHFELQQLLDAINRI
;
A
#
# COMPACT_ATOMS: atom_id res chain seq x y z
N MET A 1 45.48 2.29 33.79
CA MET A 1 44.30 2.82 34.47
C MET A 1 43.36 1.67 34.74
N LYS A 2 42.90 1.45 35.97
CA LYS A 2 41.95 0.36 36.30
C LYS A 2 40.55 0.91 36.09
N LEU A 3 39.78 0.31 35.13
CA LEU A 3 38.41 0.74 34.84
C LEU A 3 37.47 0.27 35.99
N PRO A 4 36.33 0.97 36.23
CA PRO A 4 35.34 0.57 37.22
C PRO A 4 34.76 -0.81 36.97
N ASN A 5 34.28 -1.50 37.99
CA ASN A 5 33.63 -2.78 37.85
C ASN A 5 32.37 -2.64 37.01
N GLY A 6 32.20 -3.52 36.00
CA GLY A 6 31.08 -3.48 35.07
C GLY A 6 31.29 -2.58 33.84
N TYR A 7 32.32 -1.72 33.86
CA TYR A 7 32.55 -0.78 32.75
C TYR A 7 32.94 -1.46 31.41
N GLY A 8 33.43 -2.70 31.49
CA GLY A 8 34.02 -3.43 30.36
C GLY A 8 35.54 -3.48 30.43
N SER A 9 36.16 -4.03 29.42
CA SER A 9 37.62 -4.15 29.33
C SER A 9 38.17 -3.89 27.95
N VAL A 10 39.32 -3.24 27.91
CA VAL A 10 40.13 -3.04 26.69
C VAL A 10 41.44 -3.81 26.90
N TYR A 11 41.80 -4.68 25.95
CA TYR A 11 43.05 -5.43 26.01
C TYR A 11 43.62 -5.73 24.61
N LYS A 12 44.92 -5.99 24.55
CA LYS A 12 45.63 -6.31 23.32
C LYS A 12 45.57 -7.81 23.06
N LEU A 13 45.16 -8.21 21.88
CA LEU A 13 45.17 -9.58 21.41
C LEU A 13 46.59 -10.01 21.02
N PRO A 14 46.99 -11.28 21.20
CA PRO A 14 48.29 -11.79 20.81
C PRO A 14 48.40 -11.89 19.28
N GLY A 15 49.67 -11.88 18.79
CA GLY A 15 50.02 -12.02 17.39
C GLY A 15 50.10 -10.70 16.62
N ASN A 16 50.56 -10.76 15.37
CA ASN A 16 50.73 -9.60 14.48
C ASN A 16 49.44 -9.27 13.74
N ARG A 17 48.51 -8.57 14.44
CA ARG A 17 47.20 -8.21 13.93
C ARG A 17 47.18 -6.73 13.51
N ARG A 18 46.52 -6.42 12.37
CA ARG A 18 46.32 -5.03 11.94
C ARG A 18 45.50 -4.21 12.98
N LYS A 19 44.55 -4.87 13.68
CA LYS A 19 43.74 -4.26 14.74
C LYS A 19 43.84 -5.08 16.03
N PRO A 20 44.91 -4.88 16.79
CA PRO A 20 45.24 -5.74 17.93
C PRO A 20 44.40 -5.42 19.19
N TRP A 21 43.85 -4.24 19.31
CA TRP A 21 43.09 -3.85 20.49
C TRP A 21 41.64 -4.23 20.38
N THR A 22 41.07 -4.84 21.41
CA THR A 22 39.67 -5.23 21.45
C THR A 22 38.97 -4.68 22.69
N VAL A 23 37.67 -4.38 22.53
CA VAL A 23 36.78 -3.95 23.61
C VAL A 23 35.78 -5.06 23.90
N ARG A 24 35.72 -5.46 25.18
CA ARG A 24 34.82 -6.49 25.68
C ARG A 24 33.92 -5.93 26.79
N ILE A 25 32.64 -6.19 26.69
CA ILE A 25 31.63 -5.90 27.71
C ILE A 25 31.05 -7.19 28.28
N THR A 26 30.63 -7.16 29.54
CA THR A 26 29.91 -8.25 30.20
C THR A 26 28.42 -8.06 29.98
N VAL A 27 27.74 -9.06 29.40
CA VAL A 27 26.30 -8.99 29.09
C VAL A 27 25.45 -9.68 30.16
N SER A 28 25.91 -10.84 30.62
CA SER A 28 25.20 -11.61 31.63
C SER A 28 26.16 -12.50 32.44
N ARG A 29 25.68 -12.96 33.59
CA ARG A 29 26.34 -13.94 34.43
C ARG A 29 25.39 -15.11 34.60
N HIS A 30 25.83 -16.32 34.37
CA HIS A 30 25.04 -17.52 34.60
C HIS A 30 25.87 -18.53 35.40
N MET A 31 25.20 -19.35 36.19
CA MET A 31 25.79 -20.45 36.91
C MET A 31 25.72 -21.70 36.01
N ASP A 32 26.82 -22.42 35.84
CA ASP A 32 26.80 -23.69 35.17
C ASP A 32 26.31 -24.84 36.07
N GLY A 33 26.19 -26.06 35.47
CA GLY A 33 25.73 -27.22 36.18
C GLY A 33 26.59 -27.63 37.38
N ASP A 34 27.84 -27.16 37.45
CA ASP A 34 28.82 -27.43 38.51
C ASP A 34 28.85 -26.31 39.57
N GLY A 35 27.93 -25.36 39.51
CA GLY A 35 27.83 -24.25 40.47
C GLY A 35 28.86 -23.13 40.26
N ILE A 36 29.58 -23.15 39.13
CA ILE A 36 30.60 -22.15 38.77
C ILE A 36 29.96 -21.02 37.96
N TYR A 37 30.20 -19.75 38.37
CA TYR A 37 29.74 -18.59 37.62
C TYR A 37 30.55 -18.41 36.34
N LYS A 38 29.85 -18.46 35.20
CA LYS A 38 30.39 -18.11 33.89
C LYS A 38 29.85 -16.78 33.40
N TRP A 39 30.74 -15.96 32.84
CA TRP A 39 30.41 -14.65 32.32
C TRP A 39 30.21 -14.73 30.79
N LYS A 40 29.11 -14.20 30.30
CA LYS A 40 28.88 -14.04 28.86
C LYS A 40 29.34 -12.66 28.44
N TYR A 41 30.22 -12.64 27.46
CA TYR A 41 30.83 -11.41 26.94
C TYR A 41 30.35 -11.12 25.53
N LYS A 42 30.28 -9.82 25.19
CA LYS A 42 30.17 -9.33 23.80
C LYS A 42 31.39 -8.44 23.49
N TYR A 43 31.79 -8.42 22.22
CA TYR A 43 32.89 -7.61 21.74
C TYR A 43 32.34 -6.43 20.94
N LEU A 44 32.69 -5.19 21.33
CA LEU A 44 32.27 -3.97 20.64
C LEU A 44 33.00 -3.81 19.30
N GLY A 45 34.26 -4.22 19.24
CA GLY A 45 35.05 -4.12 18.01
C GLY A 45 36.52 -4.39 18.21
N TYR A 46 37.29 -4.22 17.11
CA TYR A 46 38.77 -4.34 17.06
C TYR A 46 39.33 -3.04 16.49
N TYR A 47 40.37 -2.50 17.13
CA TYR A 47 40.93 -1.19 16.88
C TYR A 47 42.42 -1.25 16.66
N GLU A 48 43.00 -0.29 15.94
CA GLU A 48 44.42 -0.21 15.69
C GLU A 48 45.18 0.30 16.92
N GLU A 49 44.60 1.28 17.60
CA GLU A 49 45.18 1.92 18.79
C GLU A 49 44.33 1.70 20.07
N GLN A 50 45.04 1.71 21.21
CA GLN A 50 44.39 1.59 22.52
C GLN A 50 43.46 2.76 22.83
N ALA A 51 43.80 3.95 22.41
CA ALA A 51 43.02 5.14 22.60
C ALA A 51 41.68 5.05 21.90
N GLU A 52 41.63 4.56 20.67
CA GLU A 52 40.39 4.31 19.92
C GLU A 52 39.47 3.30 20.63
N ALA A 53 40.05 2.23 21.14
CA ALA A 53 39.33 1.20 21.89
C ALA A 53 38.74 1.75 23.20
N LEU A 54 39.49 2.58 23.92
CA LEU A 54 39.01 3.24 25.15
C LEU A 54 37.88 4.24 24.85
N ASN A 55 38.00 5.02 23.78
CA ASN A 55 36.95 5.95 23.34
C ASN A 55 35.66 5.20 22.95
N ALA A 56 35.79 4.09 22.25
CA ALA A 56 34.63 3.24 21.89
C ALA A 56 33.94 2.66 23.13
N LEU A 57 34.70 2.25 24.13
CA LEU A 57 34.16 1.77 25.40
C LEU A 57 33.49 2.91 26.19
N ALA A 58 34.05 4.10 26.21
CA ALA A 58 33.46 5.27 26.85
C ALA A 58 32.15 5.68 26.16
N GLN A 59 32.11 5.72 24.83
CA GLN A 59 30.91 5.98 24.05
C GLN A 59 29.82 4.95 24.31
N TYR A 60 30.17 3.67 24.37
CA TYR A 60 29.23 2.61 24.73
C TYR A 60 28.63 2.82 26.11
N ASN A 61 29.45 3.15 27.11
CA ASN A 61 28.95 3.35 28.48
C ASN A 61 28.13 4.63 28.65
N SER A 62 28.37 5.66 27.84
CA SER A 62 27.56 6.89 27.84
C SER A 62 26.19 6.69 27.16
N ASN A 63 26.12 5.79 26.16
CA ASN A 63 24.88 5.44 25.46
C ASN A 63 24.91 3.95 25.07
N PRO A 64 24.59 3.04 26.01
CA PRO A 64 24.62 1.60 25.75
C PRO A 64 23.66 1.19 24.64
N TYR A 65 24.15 0.37 23.71
CA TYR A 65 23.37 -0.20 22.62
C TYR A 65 23.55 -1.72 22.51
N ASP A 66 22.59 -2.41 21.91
CA ASP A 66 22.77 -3.85 21.62
C ASP A 66 23.79 -4.04 20.51
N VAL A 67 24.92 -4.66 20.87
CA VAL A 67 26.07 -4.92 19.95
C VAL A 67 25.66 -5.83 18.79
N ASP A 68 24.66 -6.70 18.97
CA ASP A 68 24.18 -7.56 17.90
C ASP A 68 23.21 -6.77 16.98
N ALA A 69 22.47 -5.82 17.52
CA ALA A 69 21.64 -4.91 16.75
C ALA A 69 22.42 -4.06 15.76
N VAL A 70 23.67 -3.69 16.09
CA VAL A 70 24.57 -2.93 15.19
C VAL A 70 24.99 -3.72 13.94
N LYS A 71 24.89 -5.06 13.98
CA LYS A 71 25.28 -5.93 12.84
C LYS A 71 24.12 -6.22 11.89
N VAL A 72 22.90 -5.86 12.25
CA VAL A 72 21.69 -6.18 11.48
C VAL A 72 21.72 -5.49 10.12
N THR A 73 21.46 -6.25 9.06
CA THR A 73 21.43 -5.75 7.69
C THR A 73 20.09 -5.11 7.33
N PHE A 74 20.05 -4.36 6.22
CA PHE A 74 18.81 -3.80 5.67
C PHE A 74 17.78 -4.90 5.35
N THR A 75 18.24 -6.05 4.82
CA THR A 75 17.37 -7.20 4.55
C THR A 75 16.73 -7.74 5.82
N GLU A 76 17.51 -7.96 6.88
CA GLU A 76 16.98 -8.49 8.14
C GLU A 76 15.98 -7.53 8.81
N ILE A 77 16.19 -6.21 8.70
CA ILE A 77 15.20 -5.22 9.15
C ILE A 77 13.92 -5.32 8.33
N TYR A 78 14.04 -5.41 7.00
CA TYR A 78 12.87 -5.55 6.14
C TYR A 78 12.09 -6.84 6.45
N GLU A 79 12.76 -7.95 6.66
CA GLU A 79 12.11 -9.24 6.97
C GLU A 79 11.35 -9.18 8.29
N LYS A 80 11.97 -8.65 9.35
CA LYS A 80 11.32 -8.46 10.65
C LYS A 80 10.11 -7.51 10.54
N TRP A 81 10.31 -6.35 9.94
CA TRP A 81 9.25 -5.38 9.74
C TRP A 81 8.10 -5.94 8.88
N SER A 82 8.41 -6.64 7.80
CA SER A 82 7.40 -7.19 6.90
C SER A 82 6.58 -8.30 7.54
N ALA A 83 7.20 -9.16 8.36
CA ALA A 83 6.51 -10.20 9.12
C ALA A 83 5.44 -9.62 10.08
N GLU A 84 5.72 -8.47 10.70
CA GLU A 84 4.79 -7.80 11.60
C GLU A 84 3.75 -6.93 10.85
N HIS A 85 4.13 -6.35 9.72
CA HIS A 85 3.33 -5.36 9.01
C HIS A 85 2.37 -5.97 7.99
N TYR A 86 2.80 -6.98 7.23
CA TYR A 86 2.01 -7.55 6.14
C TYR A 86 0.68 -8.19 6.57
N PRO A 87 0.57 -8.86 7.74
CA PRO A 87 -0.72 -9.36 8.21
C PRO A 87 -1.78 -8.26 8.44
N LYS A 88 -1.33 -7.01 8.63
CA LYS A 88 -2.20 -5.85 8.96
C LYS A 88 -2.65 -5.06 7.72
N ILE A 89 -2.15 -5.39 6.54
CA ILE A 89 -2.42 -4.64 5.30
C ILE A 89 -2.99 -5.53 4.19
N SER A 90 -3.54 -4.90 3.14
CA SER A 90 -4.03 -5.63 1.97
C SER A 90 -2.88 -6.27 1.17
N LYS A 91 -3.16 -7.41 0.52
CA LYS A 91 -2.21 -8.10 -0.38
C LYS A 91 -1.63 -7.17 -1.45
N SER A 92 -2.44 -6.25 -1.99
CA SER A 92 -1.99 -5.26 -2.99
C SER A 92 -0.95 -4.30 -2.42
N ASN A 93 -1.14 -3.83 -1.17
CA ASN A 93 -0.15 -2.97 -0.51
C ASN A 93 1.14 -3.74 -0.22
N ALA A 94 1.05 -4.98 0.27
CA ALA A 94 2.21 -5.84 0.51
C ALA A 94 3.01 -6.05 -0.78
N THR A 95 2.34 -6.38 -1.91
CA THR A 95 2.99 -6.50 -3.23
C THR A 95 3.71 -5.21 -3.64
N GLY A 96 3.12 -4.05 -3.34
CA GLY A 96 3.75 -2.76 -3.60
C GLY A 96 5.01 -2.53 -2.76
N TYR A 97 5.04 -2.95 -1.50
CA TYR A 97 6.24 -2.88 -0.66
C TYR A 97 7.32 -3.89 -1.09
N VAL A 98 6.94 -5.10 -1.52
CA VAL A 98 7.89 -6.06 -2.12
C VAL A 98 8.56 -5.45 -3.36
N ALA A 99 7.82 -4.78 -4.23
CA ALA A 99 8.38 -4.12 -5.41
C ALA A 99 9.31 -2.95 -5.03
N ALA A 100 8.97 -2.18 -4.00
CA ALA A 100 9.80 -1.10 -3.47
C ALA A 100 11.10 -1.65 -2.85
N TYR A 101 11.02 -2.73 -2.07
CA TYR A 101 12.19 -3.40 -1.50
C TYR A 101 13.14 -3.91 -2.58
N LYS A 102 12.63 -4.58 -3.63
CA LYS A 102 13.45 -5.02 -4.77
C LYS A 102 14.19 -3.87 -5.43
N ALA A 103 13.62 -2.68 -5.48
CA ALA A 103 14.29 -1.50 -6.01
C ALA A 103 15.40 -0.96 -5.09
N CYS A 104 15.44 -1.38 -3.83
CA CYS A 104 16.47 -1.03 -2.85
C CYS A 104 17.65 -2.04 -2.84
N ALA A 105 17.85 -2.83 -3.89
CA ALA A 105 18.89 -3.87 -3.97
C ALA A 105 20.30 -3.42 -3.52
N PRO A 106 20.77 -2.20 -3.83
CA PRO A 106 22.09 -1.73 -3.36
C PRO A 106 22.24 -1.67 -1.83
N LEU A 107 21.12 -1.60 -1.08
CA LEU A 107 21.11 -1.51 0.37
C LEU A 107 21.04 -2.86 1.06
N HIS A 108 20.62 -3.94 0.38
CA HIS A 108 20.22 -5.20 1.01
C HIS A 108 21.29 -5.80 1.94
N SER A 109 22.54 -5.82 1.53
CA SER A 109 23.65 -6.38 2.31
C SER A 109 24.32 -5.38 3.26
N MET A 110 23.93 -4.11 3.21
CA MET A 110 24.51 -3.10 4.08
C MET A 110 24.00 -3.27 5.52
N LYS A 111 24.88 -3.06 6.50
CA LYS A 111 24.45 -2.93 7.88
C LYS A 111 23.56 -1.70 8.02
N PHE A 112 22.42 -1.85 8.67
CA PHE A 112 21.39 -0.79 8.72
C PHE A 112 21.93 0.51 9.32
N ASN A 113 22.77 0.41 10.34
CA ASN A 113 23.38 1.55 11.03
C ASN A 113 24.39 2.33 10.16
N ASP A 114 24.97 1.67 9.15
CA ASP A 114 25.91 2.29 8.22
C ASP A 114 25.22 3.00 7.06
N ILE A 115 23.91 2.83 6.92
CA ILE A 115 23.10 3.48 5.87
C ILE A 115 22.92 4.96 6.23
N LYS A 116 23.42 5.83 5.33
CA LYS A 116 23.32 7.30 5.45
C LYS A 116 22.49 7.87 4.31
N LYS A 117 22.12 9.16 4.39
CA LYS A 117 21.39 9.87 3.34
C LYS A 117 21.96 9.62 1.93
N SER A 118 23.29 9.64 1.79
CA SER A 118 23.94 9.44 0.49
C SER A 118 23.61 8.10 -0.15
N HIS A 119 23.60 7.00 0.63
CA HIS A 119 23.25 5.68 0.14
C HIS A 119 21.79 5.59 -0.30
N LEU A 120 20.88 6.19 0.49
CA LEU A 120 19.45 6.23 0.21
C LEU A 120 19.17 7.07 -1.04
N GLN A 121 19.74 8.27 -1.13
CA GLN A 121 19.58 9.14 -2.29
C GLN A 121 20.14 8.51 -3.56
N HIS A 122 21.34 7.92 -3.49
CA HIS A 122 21.94 7.20 -4.61
C HIS A 122 21.02 6.06 -5.11
N THR A 123 20.39 5.32 -4.20
CA THR A 123 19.43 4.26 -4.55
C THR A 123 18.22 4.84 -5.30
N ILE A 124 17.69 5.97 -4.87
CA ILE A 124 16.60 6.69 -5.55
C ILE A 124 17.03 7.16 -6.94
N ASP A 125 18.23 7.76 -7.04
CA ASP A 125 18.71 8.38 -8.27
C ASP A 125 18.97 7.34 -9.36
N THR A 126 19.48 6.17 -8.98
CA THR A 126 19.89 5.11 -9.89
C THR A 126 18.80 4.10 -10.26
N CYS A 127 17.74 3.96 -9.45
CA CYS A 127 16.72 2.92 -9.67
C CYS A 127 15.82 3.13 -10.90
N ARG A 128 15.89 4.28 -11.60
CA ARG A 128 15.15 4.65 -12.82
C ARG A 128 13.63 4.36 -12.79
N LYS A 129 13.03 4.36 -11.62
CA LYS A 129 11.59 4.14 -11.47
C LYS A 129 10.81 5.45 -11.68
N ASN A 130 9.51 5.33 -12.02
CA ASN A 130 8.61 6.48 -12.11
C ASN A 130 8.33 7.09 -10.73
N TYR A 131 7.85 8.33 -10.72
CA TYR A 131 7.65 9.11 -9.50
C TYR A 131 6.74 8.41 -8.47
N PRO A 132 5.57 7.80 -8.80
CA PRO A 132 4.78 7.07 -7.83
C PRO A 132 5.50 5.89 -7.18
N THR A 133 6.41 5.23 -7.90
CA THR A 133 7.24 4.16 -7.35
C THR A 133 8.30 4.72 -6.41
N LEU A 134 8.93 5.86 -6.77
CA LEU A 134 9.88 6.55 -5.88
C LEU A 134 9.22 7.00 -4.58
N GLN A 135 8.00 7.52 -4.64
CA GLN A 135 7.20 7.83 -3.46
C GLN A 135 7.01 6.60 -2.57
N ARG A 136 6.68 5.45 -3.15
CA ARG A 136 6.52 4.20 -2.39
C ARG A 136 7.81 3.71 -1.78
N ILE A 137 8.96 3.83 -2.48
CA ILE A 137 10.28 3.54 -1.93
C ILE A 137 10.56 4.44 -0.73
N LYS A 138 10.35 5.75 -0.86
CA LYS A 138 10.54 6.70 0.24
C LYS A 138 9.68 6.33 1.46
N VAL A 139 8.41 5.97 1.25
CA VAL A 139 7.52 5.51 2.33
C VAL A 139 8.03 4.23 2.99
N LEU A 140 8.48 3.23 2.20
CA LEU A 140 9.09 2.01 2.75
C LEU A 140 10.31 2.33 3.61
N LEU A 141 11.24 3.13 3.08
CA LEU A 141 12.45 3.52 3.81
C LEU A 141 12.11 4.21 5.14
N GLY A 142 11.14 5.14 5.14
CA GLY A 142 10.66 5.80 6.36
C GLY A 142 10.10 4.81 7.39
N GLN A 143 9.35 3.82 6.94
CA GLN A 143 8.82 2.79 7.83
C GLN A 143 9.91 1.87 8.40
N LEU A 144 10.92 1.51 7.60
CA LEU A 144 12.05 0.70 8.06
C LEU A 144 12.92 1.47 9.07
N PHE A 145 13.20 2.76 8.83
CA PHE A 145 13.94 3.57 9.80
C PHE A 145 13.14 3.75 11.09
N LYS A 146 11.84 4.02 11.01
CA LYS A 146 10.97 4.08 12.18
C LYS A 146 10.99 2.78 12.99
N PHE A 147 10.89 1.63 12.31
CA PHE A 147 10.95 0.31 12.93
C PHE A 147 12.32 0.07 13.59
N ALA A 148 13.41 0.42 12.90
CA ALA A 148 14.76 0.28 13.43
C ALA A 148 15.01 1.17 14.66
N MET A 149 14.49 2.40 14.67
CA MET A 149 14.55 3.30 15.84
C MET A 149 13.74 2.76 17.02
N GLN A 150 12.54 2.21 16.76
CA GLN A 150 11.71 1.60 17.80
C GLN A 150 12.34 0.35 18.45
N ASN A 151 13.28 -0.28 17.77
CA ASN A 151 14.02 -1.47 18.23
C ASN A 151 15.49 -1.14 18.60
N ASP A 152 15.81 0.12 18.84
CA ASP A 152 17.14 0.61 19.27
C ASP A 152 18.29 0.20 18.33
N ILE A 153 17.98 -0.03 17.03
CA ILE A 153 18.97 -0.43 16.02
C ILE A 153 19.67 0.79 15.43
N CYS A 154 18.96 1.92 15.30
CA CYS A 154 19.55 3.17 14.88
C CYS A 154 18.94 4.36 15.63
N ASN A 155 19.72 5.47 15.72
CA ASN A 155 19.31 6.64 16.50
C ASN A 155 18.81 7.80 15.62
N LYS A 156 18.87 7.66 14.28
CA LYS A 156 18.53 8.74 13.35
C LYS A 156 17.84 8.22 12.11
N ASP A 157 16.73 8.85 11.75
CA ASP A 157 16.03 8.61 10.49
C ASP A 157 16.66 9.41 9.35
N TYR A 158 17.47 8.74 8.52
CA TYR A 158 18.04 9.33 7.31
C TYR A 158 17.07 9.36 6.13
N SER A 159 15.96 8.61 6.18
CA SER A 159 14.99 8.56 5.10
C SER A 159 14.20 9.85 4.96
N SER A 160 14.05 10.60 6.04
CA SER A 160 13.38 11.91 6.05
C SER A 160 14.07 12.94 5.16
N PHE A 161 15.38 12.79 4.92
CA PHE A 161 16.21 13.69 4.09
C PHE A 161 16.26 13.32 2.61
N ILE A 162 15.52 12.29 2.18
CA ILE A 162 15.47 11.87 0.77
C ILE A 162 14.66 12.90 -0.02
N ASP A 163 15.24 13.41 -1.09
CA ASP A 163 14.54 14.25 -2.06
C ASP A 163 14.17 13.46 -3.31
N ILE A 164 12.91 13.52 -3.69
CA ILE A 164 12.37 12.95 -4.92
C ILE A 164 11.67 13.99 -5.81
N ALA A 165 11.64 15.28 -5.40
CA ALA A 165 10.89 16.32 -6.10
C ALA A 165 11.37 16.52 -7.54
N GLN A 166 12.69 16.46 -7.77
CA GLN A 166 13.29 16.54 -9.10
C GLN A 166 12.80 15.47 -10.09
N TYR A 167 12.19 14.40 -9.59
CA TYR A 167 11.65 13.30 -10.41
C TYR A 167 10.13 13.37 -10.61
N SER A 168 9.47 14.48 -10.20
CA SER A 168 8.01 14.65 -10.26
C SER A 168 7.43 14.41 -11.67
N ASN A 169 8.16 14.79 -12.71
CA ASN A 169 7.79 14.60 -14.10
C ASN A 169 8.17 13.21 -14.67
N ARG A 170 8.83 12.34 -13.88
CA ARG A 170 9.21 10.99 -14.31
C ARG A 170 8.00 10.05 -14.26
N ASN A 171 7.02 10.34 -15.11
CA ASN A 171 5.84 9.51 -15.27
C ASN A 171 5.38 9.49 -16.75
N PRO A 172 6.19 8.87 -17.64
CA PRO A 172 5.97 8.93 -19.10
C PRO A 172 4.70 8.24 -19.58
N GLY A 173 3.93 7.63 -18.71
CA GLY A 173 2.67 6.95 -19.03
C GLY A 173 1.50 7.49 -18.24
N LYS A 174 1.54 8.72 -17.75
CA LYS A 174 0.39 9.36 -17.12
C LYS A 174 -0.64 9.66 -18.20
N LEU A 175 -1.53 8.69 -18.43
CA LEU A 175 -2.73 8.96 -19.22
C LEU A 175 -3.58 9.96 -18.43
N GLU A 176 -3.98 11.03 -19.12
CA GLU A 176 -5.04 11.89 -18.60
C GLU A 176 -6.29 11.03 -18.42
N ARG A 177 -6.91 11.14 -17.25
CA ARG A 177 -8.14 10.42 -16.96
C ARG A 177 -9.26 11.19 -17.63
N THR A 178 -9.87 10.60 -18.64
CA THR A 178 -11.01 11.14 -19.35
C THR A 178 -12.28 10.40 -18.94
N MET A 179 -13.38 11.12 -18.83
CA MET A 179 -14.70 10.49 -18.74
C MET A 179 -15.10 9.95 -20.13
N PHE A 180 -15.98 8.96 -20.15
CA PHE A 180 -16.65 8.58 -21.40
C PHE A 180 -17.51 9.77 -21.87
N SER A 181 -17.33 10.16 -23.12
CA SER A 181 -18.18 11.17 -23.77
C SER A 181 -19.58 10.63 -24.01
N THR A 182 -20.55 11.51 -24.28
CA THR A 182 -21.93 11.12 -24.61
C THR A 182 -21.97 10.17 -25.80
N VAL A 183 -21.22 10.49 -26.88
CA VAL A 183 -21.11 9.63 -28.06
C VAL A 183 -20.54 8.25 -27.78
N GLU A 184 -19.54 8.18 -26.89
CA GLU A 184 -18.98 6.89 -26.47
C GLU A 184 -19.98 6.08 -25.65
N ILE A 185 -20.74 6.72 -24.75
CA ILE A 185 -21.79 6.06 -23.99
C ILE A 185 -22.90 5.53 -24.91
N GLU A 186 -23.34 6.31 -25.91
CA GLU A 186 -24.30 5.87 -26.92
C GLU A 186 -23.83 4.62 -27.67
N ARG A 187 -22.57 4.59 -28.10
CA ARG A 187 -21.99 3.39 -28.74
C ARG A 187 -21.99 2.18 -27.80
N VAL A 188 -21.79 2.38 -26.50
CA VAL A 188 -21.87 1.28 -25.52
C VAL A 188 -23.31 0.79 -25.40
N TRP A 189 -24.30 1.67 -25.45
CA TRP A 189 -25.72 1.30 -25.48
C TRP A 189 -26.08 0.47 -26.70
N ASP A 190 -25.69 0.92 -27.90
CA ASP A 190 -25.93 0.19 -29.15
C ASP A 190 -25.36 -1.25 -29.08
N MET A 191 -24.14 -1.38 -28.58
CA MET A 191 -23.52 -2.69 -28.43
C MET A 191 -24.18 -3.56 -27.37
N ALA A 192 -24.73 -2.95 -26.32
CA ALA A 192 -25.39 -3.67 -25.21
C ALA A 192 -26.73 -4.32 -25.60
N GLU A 193 -27.32 -3.92 -26.72
CA GLU A 193 -28.52 -4.55 -27.32
C GLU A 193 -28.23 -5.96 -27.84
N THR A 194 -27.02 -6.20 -28.35
CA THR A 194 -26.63 -7.45 -29.01
C THR A 194 -25.65 -8.29 -28.20
N ASP A 195 -24.93 -7.68 -27.27
CA ASP A 195 -23.88 -8.35 -26.45
C ASP A 195 -23.97 -7.91 -24.99
N GLU A 196 -24.40 -8.82 -24.14
CA GLU A 196 -24.58 -8.58 -22.69
C GLU A 196 -23.32 -8.10 -21.97
N ARG A 197 -22.13 -8.33 -22.54
CA ARG A 197 -20.86 -7.89 -21.92
C ARG A 197 -20.79 -6.36 -21.81
N TYR A 198 -21.37 -5.63 -22.76
CA TYR A 198 -21.39 -4.17 -22.74
C TYR A 198 -22.32 -3.60 -21.68
N GLN A 199 -23.34 -4.37 -21.23
CA GLN A 199 -24.17 -4.00 -20.08
C GLN A 199 -23.32 -3.77 -18.83
N LEU A 200 -22.19 -4.51 -18.65
CA LEU A 200 -21.31 -4.35 -17.51
C LEU A 200 -20.64 -2.97 -17.46
N ILE A 201 -20.34 -2.37 -18.63
CA ILE A 201 -19.79 -1.01 -18.73
C ILE A 201 -20.85 0.00 -18.28
N LEU A 202 -22.09 -0.13 -18.78
CA LEU A 202 -23.21 0.74 -18.43
C LEU A 202 -23.55 0.64 -16.95
N ILE A 203 -23.59 -0.57 -16.39
CA ILE A 203 -23.79 -0.78 -14.96
C ILE A 203 -22.72 -0.04 -14.15
N LEU A 204 -21.46 -0.13 -14.54
CA LEU A 204 -20.35 0.56 -13.89
C LEU A 204 -20.47 2.09 -13.99
N ILE A 205 -20.93 2.61 -15.15
CA ILE A 205 -21.19 4.05 -15.35
C ILE A 205 -22.36 4.53 -14.47
N TYR A 206 -23.51 3.85 -14.53
CA TYR A 206 -24.72 4.29 -13.85
C TYR A 206 -24.83 3.89 -12.38
N THR A 207 -23.82 3.24 -11.80
CA THR A 207 -23.74 2.96 -10.37
C THR A 207 -22.52 3.61 -9.70
N GLY A 208 -21.51 3.97 -10.48
CA GLY A 208 -20.25 4.50 -9.96
C GLY A 208 -19.48 3.55 -9.06
N LEU A 209 -19.70 2.23 -9.18
CA LEU A 209 -19.00 1.20 -8.41
C LEU A 209 -17.47 1.26 -8.61
N ARG A 210 -16.72 1.02 -7.54
CA ARG A 210 -15.32 0.65 -7.71
C ARG A 210 -15.24 -0.74 -8.31
N ILE A 211 -14.25 -0.98 -9.17
CA ILE A 211 -14.12 -2.28 -9.85
C ILE A 211 -14.02 -3.47 -8.88
N GLY A 212 -13.40 -3.27 -7.71
CA GLY A 212 -13.35 -4.31 -6.68
C GLY A 212 -14.69 -4.54 -5.98
N GLU A 213 -15.54 -3.51 -5.86
CA GLU A 213 -16.92 -3.63 -5.35
C GLU A 213 -17.78 -4.40 -6.36
N PHE A 214 -17.63 -4.09 -7.64
CA PHE A 214 -18.30 -4.79 -8.75
C PHE A 214 -17.99 -6.30 -8.75
N TYR A 215 -16.72 -6.71 -8.59
CA TYR A 215 -16.37 -8.13 -8.57
C TYR A 215 -16.92 -8.89 -7.36
N ASN A 216 -17.17 -8.20 -6.25
CA ASN A 216 -17.54 -8.83 -4.98
C ASN A 216 -19.01 -8.61 -4.60
N LEU A 217 -19.84 -8.02 -5.48
CA LEU A 217 -21.25 -7.82 -5.21
C LEU A 217 -22.00 -9.16 -5.26
N GLN A 218 -22.53 -9.58 -4.12
CA GLN A 218 -23.33 -10.79 -4.00
C GLN A 218 -24.80 -10.52 -4.31
N LYS A 219 -25.51 -11.52 -4.82
CA LYS A 219 -26.95 -11.44 -5.06
C LYS A 219 -27.75 -11.13 -3.79
N SER A 220 -27.30 -11.68 -2.66
CA SER A 220 -27.90 -11.43 -1.33
C SER A 220 -27.76 -9.98 -0.86
N ASP A 221 -26.96 -9.15 -1.53
CA ASP A 221 -26.81 -7.74 -1.21
C ASP A 221 -27.69 -6.84 -2.07
N VAL A 222 -28.44 -7.40 -3.03
CA VAL A 222 -29.29 -6.65 -3.98
C VAL A 222 -30.75 -6.82 -3.63
N SER A 223 -31.46 -5.69 -3.56
CA SER A 223 -32.92 -5.60 -3.50
C SER A 223 -33.43 -5.07 -4.83
N LEU A 224 -33.93 -5.94 -5.69
CA LEU A 224 -34.51 -5.53 -6.97
C LEU A 224 -35.78 -4.70 -6.76
N ASP A 225 -36.68 -5.12 -5.87
CA ASP A 225 -37.90 -4.39 -5.57
C ASP A 225 -37.62 -2.99 -4.99
N GLY A 226 -36.63 -2.90 -4.11
CA GLY A 226 -36.16 -1.63 -3.55
C GLY A 226 -35.28 -0.82 -4.50
N LYS A 227 -34.87 -1.39 -5.64
CA LYS A 227 -33.94 -0.76 -6.64
C LYS A 227 -32.65 -0.26 -6.03
N TYR A 228 -32.01 -1.06 -5.16
CA TYR A 228 -30.72 -0.75 -4.54
C TYR A 228 -29.91 -2.01 -4.27
N PHE A 229 -28.64 -1.80 -3.94
CA PHE A 229 -27.78 -2.82 -3.33
C PHE A 229 -26.88 -2.20 -2.25
N ASP A 230 -26.44 -3.04 -1.34
CA ASP A 230 -25.62 -2.63 -0.21
C ASP A 230 -24.16 -3.07 -0.39
N ILE A 231 -23.23 -2.13 -0.28
CA ILE A 231 -21.80 -2.43 -0.20
C ILE A 231 -21.45 -2.63 1.28
N LYS A 232 -21.36 -3.90 1.71
CA LYS A 232 -21.12 -4.29 3.12
C LYS A 232 -19.64 -4.29 3.50
N LYS A 233 -18.72 -4.43 2.52
CA LYS A 233 -17.26 -4.47 2.74
C LYS A 233 -16.56 -3.47 1.82
N ALA A 234 -15.83 -2.53 2.40
CA ALA A 234 -15.05 -1.55 1.66
C ALA A 234 -13.74 -1.22 2.36
N LYS A 235 -12.79 -0.63 1.63
CA LYS A 235 -11.48 -0.20 2.15
C LYS A 235 -11.59 0.90 3.22
N THR A 236 -12.66 1.70 3.16
CA THR A 236 -12.92 2.83 4.08
C THR A 236 -14.35 2.75 4.57
N GLN A 237 -14.64 3.33 5.75
CA GLN A 237 -15.99 3.37 6.30
C GLN A 237 -16.99 4.04 5.33
N ALA A 238 -16.60 5.12 4.68
CA ALA A 238 -17.44 5.80 3.67
C ALA A 238 -17.75 4.92 2.44
N GLY A 239 -16.99 3.85 2.23
CA GLY A 239 -17.26 2.87 1.18
C GLY A 239 -18.42 1.93 1.51
N ILE A 240 -18.75 1.74 2.79
CA ILE A 240 -19.92 0.96 3.25
C ILE A 240 -21.15 1.84 3.05
N ARG A 241 -22.02 1.45 2.12
CA ARG A 241 -23.12 2.31 1.70
C ARG A 241 -24.17 1.56 0.92
N ARG A 242 -25.33 2.14 0.84
CA ARG A 242 -26.41 1.78 -0.09
C ARG A 242 -26.21 2.53 -1.41
N VAL A 243 -26.32 1.81 -2.51
CA VAL A 243 -26.17 2.35 -3.88
C VAL A 243 -27.49 2.14 -4.61
N PRO A 244 -28.14 3.22 -5.13
CA PRO A 244 -29.35 3.10 -5.91
C PRO A 244 -29.06 2.49 -7.29
N ILE A 245 -30.00 1.72 -7.83
CA ILE A 245 -29.96 1.20 -9.19
C ILE A 245 -30.73 2.15 -10.11
N ALA A 246 -30.03 2.80 -11.01
CA ALA A 246 -30.66 3.68 -11.99
C ALA A 246 -31.65 2.91 -12.88
N GLN A 247 -32.79 3.53 -13.19
CA GLN A 247 -33.85 2.92 -14.00
C GLN A 247 -33.34 2.42 -15.36
N LYS A 248 -32.42 3.15 -15.98
CA LYS A 248 -31.81 2.79 -17.27
C LYS A 248 -31.11 1.42 -17.26
N VAL A 249 -30.42 1.06 -16.16
CA VAL A 249 -29.68 -0.20 -16.04
C VAL A 249 -30.38 -1.25 -15.19
N TYR A 250 -31.56 -0.97 -14.68
CA TYR A 250 -32.36 -1.91 -13.89
C TYR A 250 -32.67 -3.22 -14.65
N PRO A 251 -33.02 -3.23 -15.96
CA PRO A 251 -33.22 -4.47 -16.72
C PRO A 251 -31.96 -5.33 -16.76
N PHE A 252 -30.77 -4.71 -16.81
CA PHE A 252 -29.51 -5.43 -16.80
C PHE A 252 -29.25 -6.11 -15.46
N PHE A 253 -29.58 -5.43 -14.34
CA PHE A 253 -29.51 -6.08 -13.02
C PHE A 253 -30.39 -7.31 -12.95
N LYS A 254 -31.64 -7.26 -13.44
CA LYS A 254 -32.52 -8.42 -13.51
C LYS A 254 -31.85 -9.57 -14.26
N TYR A 255 -31.36 -9.31 -15.48
CA TYR A 255 -30.67 -10.31 -16.31
C TYR A 255 -29.47 -10.95 -15.60
N TRP A 256 -28.59 -10.13 -14.99
CA TRP A 256 -27.41 -10.66 -14.31
C TRP A 256 -27.75 -11.39 -12.99
N MET A 257 -28.84 -11.07 -12.36
CA MET A 257 -29.34 -11.79 -11.17
C MET A 257 -29.85 -13.20 -11.48
N GLU A 258 -30.24 -13.50 -12.73
CA GLU A 258 -30.72 -14.81 -13.16
C GLU A 258 -29.58 -15.80 -13.48
N LYS A 259 -28.34 -15.32 -13.64
CA LYS A 259 -27.19 -16.21 -13.91
C LYS A 259 -26.97 -17.17 -12.72
N ASP A 260 -26.52 -18.38 -12.99
CA ASP A 260 -26.22 -19.40 -11.97
C ASP A 260 -24.86 -19.11 -11.27
N CYS A 261 -24.86 -18.14 -10.37
CA CYS A 261 -23.70 -17.69 -9.59
C CYS A 261 -24.17 -16.96 -8.34
N ASP A 262 -23.44 -17.07 -7.23
CA ASP A 262 -23.74 -16.31 -5.99
C ASP A 262 -23.48 -14.81 -6.12
N TYR A 263 -22.61 -14.43 -7.06
CA TYR A 263 -22.27 -13.04 -7.37
C TYR A 263 -23.18 -12.51 -8.47
N VAL A 264 -23.52 -11.22 -8.41
CA VAL A 264 -24.35 -10.57 -9.43
C VAL A 264 -23.69 -10.63 -10.80
N PHE A 265 -22.38 -10.36 -10.84
CA PHE A 265 -21.62 -10.32 -12.11
C PHE A 265 -20.64 -11.49 -12.15
N CYS A 266 -20.76 -12.29 -13.19
CA CYS A 266 -19.95 -13.47 -13.41
C CYS A 266 -19.48 -13.59 -14.85
N ASN A 267 -18.46 -14.41 -15.08
CA ASN A 267 -17.99 -14.70 -16.43
C ASN A 267 -18.89 -15.74 -17.13
N SER A 268 -18.60 -16.02 -18.40
CA SER A 268 -19.35 -16.99 -19.23
C SER A 268 -19.36 -18.44 -18.67
N ARG A 269 -18.59 -18.72 -17.63
CA ARG A 269 -18.55 -20.04 -16.94
C ARG A 269 -19.23 -19.97 -15.57
N ASN A 270 -20.02 -18.93 -15.30
CA ASN A 270 -20.68 -18.66 -14.01
C ASN A 270 -19.71 -18.56 -12.81
N ASN A 271 -18.45 -18.17 -13.05
CA ASN A 271 -17.52 -17.92 -11.97
C ASN A 271 -17.41 -16.40 -11.70
N PRO A 272 -17.18 -15.98 -10.45
CA PRO A 272 -17.00 -14.59 -10.11
C PRO A 272 -15.81 -13.97 -10.87
N PHE A 273 -15.93 -12.70 -11.20
CA PHE A 273 -14.84 -11.98 -11.83
C PHE A 273 -13.66 -11.77 -10.89
N CYS A 274 -12.45 -11.91 -11.43
CA CYS A 274 -11.25 -11.33 -10.82
C CYS A 274 -10.66 -10.30 -11.78
N ASP A 275 -9.79 -9.42 -11.26
CA ASP A 275 -9.24 -8.29 -12.02
C ASP A 275 -8.56 -8.75 -13.34
N LYS A 276 -7.79 -9.84 -13.30
CA LYS A 276 -7.11 -10.38 -14.49
C LYS A 276 -8.08 -10.87 -15.55
N VAL A 277 -9.10 -11.62 -15.14
CA VAL A 277 -10.11 -12.19 -16.07
C VAL A 277 -10.94 -11.08 -16.69
N PHE A 278 -11.46 -10.16 -15.87
CA PHE A 278 -12.27 -9.05 -16.36
C PHE A 278 -11.49 -8.14 -17.30
N ARG A 279 -10.29 -7.67 -16.91
CA ARG A 279 -9.50 -6.75 -17.73
C ARG A 279 -9.06 -7.35 -19.05
N ASN A 280 -8.58 -8.58 -19.07
CA ASN A 280 -8.02 -9.17 -20.27
C ASN A 280 -9.06 -9.88 -21.14
N GLY A 281 -10.08 -10.52 -20.52
CA GLY A 281 -11.08 -11.30 -21.24
C GLY A 281 -12.33 -10.51 -21.65
N TYR A 282 -12.61 -9.40 -20.97
CA TYR A 282 -13.82 -8.59 -21.21
C TYR A 282 -13.47 -7.14 -21.57
N TRP A 283 -12.86 -6.40 -20.64
CA TRP A 283 -12.65 -4.96 -20.81
C TRP A 283 -11.82 -4.62 -22.06
N LYS A 284 -10.63 -5.16 -22.19
CA LYS A 284 -9.75 -4.86 -23.31
C LYS A 284 -10.38 -5.22 -24.68
N PRO A 285 -10.98 -6.41 -24.87
CA PRO A 285 -11.67 -6.73 -26.11
C PRO A 285 -12.81 -5.76 -26.42
N MET A 286 -13.65 -5.41 -25.43
CA MET A 286 -14.74 -4.45 -25.62
C MET A 286 -14.23 -3.06 -25.99
N MET A 287 -13.20 -2.55 -25.27
CA MET A 287 -12.61 -1.25 -25.59
C MET A 287 -11.99 -1.21 -26.99
N LYS A 288 -11.33 -2.30 -27.39
CA LYS A 288 -10.78 -2.42 -28.73
C LYS A 288 -11.87 -2.41 -29.83
N ALA A 289 -12.95 -3.15 -29.61
CA ALA A 289 -14.07 -3.19 -30.53
C ALA A 289 -14.74 -1.81 -30.71
N LEU A 290 -14.74 -1.00 -29.67
CA LEU A 290 -15.28 0.36 -29.68
C LEU A 290 -14.26 1.43 -30.12
N SER A 291 -12.98 1.07 -30.33
CA SER A 291 -11.86 2.02 -30.52
C SER A 291 -11.69 3.01 -29.39
N MET A 292 -11.81 2.48 -28.13
CA MET A 292 -11.78 3.25 -26.86
C MET A 292 -10.69 2.73 -25.91
N GLU A 293 -9.55 2.26 -26.42
CA GLU A 293 -8.49 1.60 -25.63
C GLU A 293 -7.86 2.50 -24.56
N ASN A 294 -8.08 3.80 -24.64
CA ASN A 294 -7.61 4.76 -23.64
C ASN A 294 -8.34 4.64 -22.28
N HIS A 295 -9.58 4.13 -22.29
CA HIS A 295 -10.38 3.98 -21.09
C HIS A 295 -9.98 2.77 -20.24
N ARG A 296 -10.01 2.98 -18.94
CA ARG A 296 -9.82 1.95 -17.91
C ARG A 296 -11.12 1.74 -17.13
N PRO A 297 -11.33 0.60 -16.48
CA PRO A 297 -12.56 0.36 -15.70
C PRO A 297 -12.88 1.44 -14.67
N HIS A 298 -11.86 2.13 -14.13
CA HIS A 298 -12.10 3.19 -13.14
C HIS A 298 -12.65 4.48 -13.75
N ASP A 299 -12.50 4.67 -15.07
CA ASP A 299 -13.02 5.87 -15.76
C ASP A 299 -14.54 5.86 -15.83
N THR A 300 -15.20 4.67 -15.78
CA THR A 300 -16.67 4.57 -15.64
C THR A 300 -17.18 5.27 -14.39
N ARG A 301 -16.46 5.16 -13.28
CA ARG A 301 -16.82 5.85 -12.03
C ARG A 301 -16.56 7.36 -12.12
N HIS A 302 -15.51 7.79 -12.81
CA HIS A 302 -15.30 9.21 -13.10
C HIS A 302 -16.43 9.75 -13.98
N THR A 303 -16.87 8.96 -14.97
CA THR A 303 -18.01 9.30 -15.81
C THR A 303 -19.30 9.46 -14.98
N CYS A 304 -19.60 8.52 -14.08
CA CYS A 304 -20.73 8.63 -13.17
C CYS A 304 -20.75 9.95 -12.40
N VAL A 305 -19.60 10.29 -11.78
CA VAL A 305 -19.48 11.54 -11.01
C VAL A 305 -19.66 12.76 -11.91
N SER A 306 -19.07 12.76 -13.10
CA SER A 306 -19.18 13.87 -14.04
C SER A 306 -20.60 14.03 -14.61
N LEU A 307 -21.29 12.94 -14.93
CA LEU A 307 -22.68 12.97 -15.37
C LEU A 307 -23.60 13.54 -14.29
N MET A 308 -23.43 13.10 -13.03
CA MET A 308 -24.22 13.65 -11.92
C MET A 308 -23.90 15.14 -11.69
N ALA A 309 -22.66 15.56 -11.83
CA ALA A 309 -22.29 16.96 -11.74
C ALA A 309 -22.92 17.81 -12.89
N LEU A 310 -22.91 17.31 -14.11
CA LEU A 310 -23.57 17.95 -15.26
C LEU A 310 -25.09 18.04 -15.06
N ALA A 311 -25.70 17.02 -14.44
CA ALA A 311 -27.10 17.01 -14.08
C ALA A 311 -27.42 17.83 -12.82
N GLN A 312 -26.45 18.60 -12.30
CA GLN A 312 -26.59 19.47 -11.12
C GLN A 312 -27.08 18.71 -9.85
N VAL A 313 -26.61 17.48 -9.67
CA VAL A 313 -26.86 16.70 -8.45
C VAL A 313 -25.98 17.28 -7.33
N ASP A 314 -26.56 17.44 -6.13
CA ASP A 314 -25.82 17.89 -4.96
C ASP A 314 -24.56 17.03 -4.69
N ASP A 315 -23.42 17.68 -4.48
CA ASP A 315 -22.13 17.01 -4.30
C ASP A 315 -22.10 16.04 -3.11
N LYS A 316 -22.92 16.29 -2.06
CA LYS A 316 -23.05 15.38 -0.92
C LYS A 316 -23.77 14.09 -1.32
N ILE A 317 -24.79 14.18 -2.18
CA ILE A 317 -25.50 13.02 -2.73
C ILE A 317 -24.55 12.23 -3.64
N VAL A 318 -23.81 12.90 -4.52
CA VAL A 318 -22.78 12.27 -5.36
C VAL A 318 -21.77 11.52 -4.51
N LYS A 319 -21.18 12.17 -3.49
CA LYS A 319 -20.23 11.54 -2.57
C LYS A 319 -20.82 10.32 -1.86
N LYS A 320 -22.12 10.41 -1.44
CA LYS A 320 -22.82 9.30 -0.78
C LYS A 320 -22.99 8.10 -1.73
N ILE A 321 -23.47 8.32 -2.96
CA ILE A 321 -23.67 7.25 -3.96
C ILE A 321 -22.34 6.58 -4.29
N VAL A 322 -21.30 7.36 -4.61
CA VAL A 322 -20.02 6.78 -5.00
C VAL A 322 -19.14 6.36 -3.81
N GLY A 323 -19.41 6.77 -2.59
CA GLY A 323 -18.65 6.44 -1.39
C GLY A 323 -17.27 7.12 -1.38
N HIS A 324 -17.24 8.43 -1.59
CA HIS A 324 -16.07 9.27 -1.31
C HIS A 324 -16.11 9.72 0.16
N ALA A 325 -14.96 9.63 0.84
CA ALA A 325 -14.84 10.21 2.17
C ALA A 325 -14.94 11.74 2.08
N GLY A 326 -15.82 12.34 2.86
CA GLY A 326 -15.87 13.78 3.04
C GLY A 326 -14.61 14.29 3.75
N GLN A 327 -14.24 15.55 3.53
CA GLN A 327 -13.01 16.13 4.12
C GLN A 327 -13.20 16.59 5.59
N GLY A 328 -14.38 16.40 6.22
CA GLY A 328 -14.65 16.84 7.58
C GLY A 328 -15.54 15.88 8.38
N ILE A 329 -15.35 15.88 9.71
CA ILE A 329 -16.16 15.10 10.67
C ILE A 329 -17.64 15.49 10.59
N THR A 330 -17.94 16.75 10.32
CA THR A 330 -19.30 17.32 10.19
C THR A 330 -20.05 16.75 8.98
N GLU A 331 -19.35 16.47 7.85
CA GLU A 331 -19.98 15.86 6.66
C GLU A 331 -20.34 14.39 6.88
N GLN A 332 -19.66 13.68 7.78
CA GLN A 332 -19.91 12.26 8.05
C GLN A 332 -21.08 12.00 8.99
N VAL A 333 -21.40 12.94 9.88
CA VAL A 333 -22.36 12.75 10.98
C VAL A 333 -23.78 13.23 10.63
N TYR A 334 -23.93 14.22 9.75
CA TYR A 334 -25.22 14.91 9.58
C TYR A 334 -25.95 14.70 8.25
N THR A 335 -25.43 13.86 7.33
CA THR A 335 -26.09 13.65 6.04
C THR A 335 -26.75 12.27 5.97
N HIS A 336 -27.97 12.16 6.47
CA HIS A 336 -28.87 11.04 6.19
C HIS A 336 -29.68 11.39 4.93
N PHE A 337 -29.43 10.68 3.84
CA PHE A 337 -30.28 10.75 2.65
C PHE A 337 -31.17 9.52 2.62
N GLU A 338 -32.47 9.74 2.36
CA GLU A 338 -33.40 8.65 2.10
C GLU A 338 -33.08 7.99 0.74
N LEU A 339 -33.42 6.71 0.61
CA LEU A 339 -33.17 5.96 -0.63
C LEU A 339 -33.82 6.66 -1.84
N GLN A 340 -35.02 7.25 -1.66
CA GLN A 340 -35.71 7.93 -2.75
C GLN A 340 -34.91 9.12 -3.30
N GLN A 341 -34.29 9.90 -2.43
CA GLN A 341 -33.42 11.01 -2.85
C GLN A 341 -32.19 10.52 -3.67
N LEU A 342 -31.62 9.35 -3.30
CA LEU A 342 -30.54 8.75 -4.06
C LEU A 342 -30.99 8.20 -5.42
N LEU A 343 -32.22 7.61 -5.47
CA LEU A 343 -32.84 7.14 -6.71
C LEU A 343 -33.16 8.30 -7.65
N ASP A 344 -33.74 9.37 -7.12
CA ASP A 344 -34.07 10.57 -7.91
C ASP A 344 -32.81 11.20 -8.49
N ALA A 345 -31.72 11.23 -7.71
CA ALA A 345 -30.44 11.77 -8.13
C ALA A 345 -29.79 10.93 -9.25
N ILE A 346 -29.73 9.60 -9.08
CA ILE A 346 -29.08 8.73 -10.09
C ILE A 346 -29.91 8.64 -11.38
N ASN A 347 -31.21 8.84 -11.32
CA ASN A 347 -32.09 8.82 -12.49
C ASN A 347 -32.04 10.11 -13.33
N ARG A 348 -31.31 11.14 -12.89
CA ARG A 348 -31.05 12.34 -13.70
C ARG A 348 -30.00 12.12 -14.77
N ILE A 349 -29.23 11.05 -14.68
CA ILE A 349 -28.14 10.74 -15.62
C ILE A 349 -28.46 9.59 -16.56
#